data_9e0a7d3654082c2a747a764e32e09e14
#
_entry.id   9e0a7d3654082c2a747a764e32e09e14
#
_cell.length_a   1.000
_cell.length_b   1.000
_cell.length_c   1.000
_cell.angle_alpha   90.00
_cell.angle_beta   90.00
_cell.angle_gamma   90.00
#
_symmetry.space_group_name_H-M   'P 1'
#
loop_
_entity.id
_entity.type
_entity.pdbx_description
1 polymer ?
#
loop_
_entity_poly.entity_id
_entity_poly.type
_entity_poly.pdbx_seq_one_letter_code
_entity_poly.pdbx_strand_id
1 'polypeptide(L)'
;MQVEWQTIEAVAQTKAIDLWLLFPLGIGVSRLLTRSGEIPQGWRTRLDKLLGTTTWYDEFYKVEHAPDLFGNDQEHVLKATNQTIARYFNDRLKTVFPANGVAEPGVLRNSSNNPLYLLCFAAGNDRGAPIAVKIANHILQAAR
;
A
#
# COMPACT_ATOMS: atom_id res chain seq x y z
N MET A 1 7.07 14.79 4.38
CA MET A 1 7.62 14.45 3.05
C MET A 1 7.30 12.99 2.77
N GLN A 2 6.78 12.69 1.62
CA GLN A 2 6.46 11.32 1.23
C GLN A 2 7.47 10.86 0.18
N VAL A 3 7.87 9.58 0.26
CA VAL A 3 8.68 8.96 -0.79
C VAL A 3 7.82 8.78 -2.04
N GLU A 4 8.32 9.20 -3.18
CA GLU A 4 7.66 8.99 -4.45
C GLU A 4 8.00 7.59 -4.99
N TRP A 5 7.07 6.97 -5.70
CA TRP A 5 7.26 5.66 -6.32
C TRP A 5 8.51 5.62 -7.24
N GLN A 6 8.77 6.70 -7.94
CA GLN A 6 9.94 6.84 -8.80
C GLN A 6 11.26 6.60 -8.05
N THR A 7 11.35 7.03 -6.78
CA THR A 7 12.51 6.76 -5.92
C THR A 7 12.62 5.27 -5.59
N ILE A 8 11.49 4.61 -5.31
CA ILE A 8 11.44 3.17 -5.04
C ILE A 8 11.91 2.38 -6.27
N GLU A 9 11.45 2.75 -7.46
CA GLU A 9 11.90 2.15 -8.73
C GLU A 9 13.40 2.32 -8.94
N ALA A 10 13.93 3.52 -8.69
CA ALA A 10 15.36 3.79 -8.83
C ALA A 10 16.20 2.90 -7.89
N VAL A 11 15.75 2.71 -6.65
CA VAL A 11 16.39 1.79 -5.70
C VAL A 11 16.33 0.34 -6.20
N ALA A 12 15.17 -0.10 -6.67
CA ALA A 12 14.98 -1.45 -7.19
C ALA A 12 15.87 -1.74 -8.41
N GLN A 13 16.04 -0.78 -9.31
CA GLN A 13 16.86 -0.90 -10.51
C GLN A 13 18.35 -1.11 -10.22
N THR A 14 18.83 -0.73 -9.05
CA THR A 14 20.23 -0.99 -8.64
C THR A 14 20.52 -2.49 -8.49
N LYS A 15 19.50 -3.30 -8.17
CA LYS A 15 19.61 -4.73 -7.86
C LYS A 15 20.64 -5.06 -6.75
N ALA A 16 20.96 -4.08 -5.92
CA ALA A 16 21.99 -4.15 -4.90
C ALA A 16 21.57 -3.59 -3.54
N ILE A 17 20.48 -2.82 -3.48
CA ILE A 17 20.03 -2.11 -2.28
C ILE A 17 18.76 -2.74 -1.76
N ASP A 18 18.76 -3.13 -0.49
CA ASP A 18 17.56 -3.55 0.22
C ASP A 18 16.81 -2.31 0.74
N LEU A 19 15.49 -2.36 0.65
CA LEU A 19 14.60 -1.28 1.05
C LEU A 19 13.83 -1.62 2.32
N TRP A 20 13.96 -0.78 3.34
CA TRP A 20 13.00 -0.69 4.44
C TRP A 20 12.20 0.59 4.28
N LEU A 21 10.88 0.48 4.25
CA LEU A 21 10.00 1.61 3.99
C LEU A 21 8.86 1.67 4.99
N LEU A 22 8.63 2.87 5.53
CA LEU A 22 7.41 3.19 6.27
C LEU A 22 6.40 3.80 5.30
N PHE A 23 5.41 3.00 4.90
CA PHE A 23 4.32 3.47 4.07
C PHE A 23 3.24 4.10 4.97
N PRO A 24 2.80 5.35 4.70
CA PRO A 24 1.87 6.09 5.56
C PRO A 24 0.43 5.61 5.37
N LEU A 25 0.12 4.42 5.88
CA LEU A 25 -1.15 3.73 5.67
C LEU A 25 -2.34 4.50 6.25
N GLY A 26 -2.39 4.62 7.58
CA GLY A 26 -3.52 5.22 8.28
C GLY A 26 -3.45 6.74 8.37
N ILE A 27 -2.25 7.29 8.59
CA ILE A 27 -2.04 8.72 8.76
C ILE A 27 -1.97 9.50 7.43
N GLY A 28 -1.71 8.82 6.34
CA GLY A 28 -1.55 9.40 5.00
C GLY A 28 -2.63 8.90 4.05
N VAL A 29 -2.39 7.76 3.41
CA VAL A 29 -3.22 7.26 2.30
C VAL A 29 -4.69 7.15 2.68
N SER A 30 -5.00 6.47 3.78
CA SER A 30 -6.40 6.27 4.19
C SER A 30 -7.14 7.58 4.46
N ARG A 31 -6.45 8.63 4.90
CA ARG A 31 -7.03 9.96 5.12
C ARG A 31 -7.29 10.73 3.84
N LEU A 32 -6.44 10.55 2.83
CA LEU A 32 -6.62 11.19 1.53
C LEU A 32 -7.76 10.55 0.73
N LEU A 33 -8.10 9.30 1.03
CA LEU A 33 -9.22 8.61 0.41
C LEU A 33 -10.52 9.02 1.10
N THR A 34 -11.36 9.79 0.42
CA THR A 34 -12.69 10.17 0.89
C THR A 34 -13.66 8.99 0.79
N ARG A 35 -14.73 9.01 1.58
CA ARG A 35 -15.76 7.95 1.50
C ARG A 35 -16.55 7.99 0.20
N SER A 36 -16.78 9.18 -0.35
CA SER A 36 -17.53 9.37 -1.59
C SER A 36 -16.76 8.99 -2.85
N GLY A 37 -15.42 8.90 -2.77
CA GLY A 37 -14.56 8.75 -3.94
C GLY A 37 -14.24 10.08 -4.64
N GLU A 38 -14.80 11.19 -4.18
CA GLU A 38 -14.48 12.53 -4.66
C GLU A 38 -13.23 13.04 -3.96
N ILE A 39 -12.09 12.96 -4.63
CA ILE A 39 -10.79 13.31 -4.06
C ILE A 39 -10.30 14.61 -4.70
N PRO A 40 -9.94 15.64 -3.89
CA PRO A 40 -9.34 16.87 -4.41
C PRO A 40 -8.13 16.57 -5.29
N GLN A 41 -7.96 17.32 -6.38
CA GLN A 41 -6.91 17.06 -7.36
C GLN A 41 -5.50 17.06 -6.74
N GLY A 42 -5.22 17.92 -5.78
CA GLY A 42 -3.93 17.95 -5.10
C GLY A 42 -3.64 16.67 -4.29
N TRP A 43 -4.65 16.06 -3.70
CA TRP A 43 -4.53 14.79 -2.98
C TRP A 43 -4.37 13.63 -3.95
N ARG A 44 -5.10 13.67 -5.05
CA ARG A 44 -5.01 12.68 -6.12
C ARG A 44 -3.60 12.63 -6.72
N THR A 45 -3.02 13.79 -7.00
CA THR A 45 -1.64 13.90 -7.49
C THR A 45 -0.63 13.32 -6.50
N ARG A 46 -0.82 13.52 -5.19
CA ARG A 46 0.03 12.94 -4.16
C ARG A 46 -0.06 11.40 -4.14
N LEU A 47 -1.26 10.86 -4.27
CA LEU A 47 -1.48 9.42 -4.33
C LEU A 47 -0.88 8.82 -5.60
N ASP A 48 -1.03 9.47 -6.74
CA ASP A 48 -0.43 9.04 -8.01
C ASP A 48 1.10 8.94 -7.90
N LYS A 49 1.73 9.93 -7.28
CA LYS A 49 3.19 9.94 -7.07
C LYS A 49 3.67 8.87 -6.08
N LEU A 50 2.94 8.69 -4.99
CA LEU A 50 3.27 7.70 -3.97
C LEU A 50 3.09 6.27 -4.50
N LEU A 51 2.02 6.00 -5.23
CA LEU A 51 1.65 4.68 -5.72
C LEU A 51 2.22 4.39 -7.12
N GLY A 52 2.71 5.42 -7.83
CA GLY A 52 3.33 5.30 -9.13
C GLY A 52 2.40 4.93 -10.27
N THR A 53 1.11 5.12 -10.09
CA THR A 53 0.07 4.80 -11.07
C THR A 53 -1.19 5.59 -10.75
N THR A 54 -2.08 5.73 -11.72
CA THR A 54 -3.43 6.30 -11.55
C THR A 54 -4.49 5.22 -11.36
N THR A 55 -4.15 3.95 -11.61
CA THR A 55 -5.10 2.82 -11.55
C THR A 55 -5.50 2.42 -10.12
N TRP A 56 -4.81 2.94 -9.10
CA TRP A 56 -5.16 2.73 -7.70
C TRP A 56 -6.60 3.12 -7.39
N TYR A 57 -7.14 4.11 -8.11
CA TYR A 57 -8.50 4.59 -7.87
C TYR A 57 -9.53 3.49 -8.06
N ASP A 58 -9.45 2.74 -9.16
CA ASP A 58 -10.37 1.64 -9.46
C ASP A 58 -10.19 0.45 -8.51
N GLU A 59 -9.00 0.29 -7.95
CA GLU A 59 -8.73 -0.73 -6.93
C GLU A 59 -9.27 -0.35 -5.54
N PHE A 60 -9.26 0.95 -5.21
CA PHE A 60 -9.65 1.43 -3.89
C PHE A 60 -11.12 1.84 -3.79
N TYR A 61 -11.78 1.99 -4.92
CA TYR A 61 -13.21 2.30 -4.97
C TYR A 61 -13.95 1.31 -5.85
N LYS A 62 -14.87 0.61 -5.23
CA LYS A 62 -15.77 -0.33 -5.93
C LYS A 62 -17.20 0.20 -5.85
N VAL A 63 -17.97 -0.03 -6.90
CA VAL A 63 -19.38 0.30 -6.95
C VAL A 63 -20.16 -0.99 -6.71
N GLU A 64 -21.01 -0.97 -5.69
CA GLU A 64 -22.00 -2.02 -5.46
C GLU A 64 -23.38 -1.52 -5.84
N HIS A 65 -24.14 -2.40 -6.47
CA HIS A 65 -25.55 -2.20 -6.77
C HIS A 65 -26.38 -2.97 -5.76
N ALA A 66 -27.23 -2.27 -5.02
CA ALA A 66 -28.13 -2.89 -4.08
C ALA A 66 -29.55 -2.30 -4.25
N PRO A 67 -30.61 -3.12 -4.24
CA PRO A 67 -31.94 -2.60 -4.28
C PRO A 67 -32.27 -1.82 -2.99
N ASP A 68 -32.93 -0.68 -3.13
CA ASP A 68 -33.48 0.03 -2.00
C ASP A 68 -34.73 -0.69 -1.44
N LEU A 69 -35.34 -0.13 -0.40
CA LEU A 69 -36.56 -0.65 0.21
C LEU A 69 -37.75 -0.71 -0.76
N PHE A 70 -37.68 0.00 -1.89
CA PHE A 70 -38.72 0.07 -2.93
C PHE A 70 -38.37 -0.72 -4.19
N GLY A 71 -37.23 -1.48 -4.16
CA GLY A 71 -36.77 -2.30 -5.27
C GLY A 71 -36.06 -1.51 -6.39
N ASN A 72 -35.73 -0.24 -6.17
CA ASN A 72 -34.91 0.52 -7.10
C ASN A 72 -33.43 0.19 -6.89
N ASP A 73 -32.70 0.09 -8.00
CA ASP A 73 -31.28 -0.13 -7.95
C ASP A 73 -30.54 1.14 -7.48
N GLN A 74 -29.75 1.02 -6.40
CA GLN A 74 -28.93 2.11 -5.89
C GLN A 74 -27.44 1.73 -5.98
N GLU A 75 -26.65 2.67 -6.45
CA GLU A 75 -25.20 2.55 -6.47
C GLU A 75 -24.60 3.00 -5.14
N HIS A 76 -23.79 2.14 -4.53
CA HIS A 76 -23.02 2.44 -3.35
C HIS A 76 -21.52 2.39 -3.67
N VAL A 77 -20.80 3.47 -3.36
CA VAL A 77 -19.35 3.51 -3.50
C VAL A 77 -18.71 2.94 -2.23
N LEU A 78 -17.93 1.88 -2.39
CA LEU A 78 -17.17 1.26 -1.30
C LEU A 78 -15.71 1.67 -1.37
N LYS A 79 -15.24 2.30 -0.29
CA LYS A 79 -13.84 2.64 -0.09
C LYS A 79 -13.07 1.42 0.41
N ALA A 80 -11.84 1.21 -0.10
CA ALA A 80 -10.95 0.16 0.36
C ALA A 80 -10.62 0.27 1.86
N THR A 81 -10.49 -0.89 2.49
CA THR A 81 -10.00 -1.01 3.87
C THR A 81 -8.48 -0.80 3.93
N ASN A 82 -7.95 -0.52 5.13
CA ASN A 82 -6.49 -0.46 5.32
C ASN A 82 -5.79 -1.76 4.92
N GLN A 83 -6.41 -2.91 5.12
CA GLN A 83 -5.87 -4.20 4.70
C GLN A 83 -5.74 -4.31 3.16
N THR A 84 -6.76 -3.85 2.43
CA THR A 84 -6.74 -3.83 0.97
C THR A 84 -5.66 -2.88 0.44
N ILE A 85 -5.53 -1.69 1.03
CA ILE A 85 -4.51 -0.72 0.67
C ILE A 85 -3.10 -1.29 0.94
N ALA A 86 -2.90 -1.91 2.09
CA ALA A 86 -1.63 -2.53 2.46
C ALA A 86 -1.23 -3.64 1.48
N ARG A 87 -2.16 -4.52 1.14
CA ARG A 87 -1.94 -5.58 0.15
C ARG A 87 -1.60 -5.00 -1.22
N TYR A 88 -2.36 -4.02 -1.68
CA TYR A 88 -2.11 -3.35 -2.95
C TYR A 88 -0.69 -2.79 -3.01
N PHE A 89 -0.25 -2.05 -1.98
CA PHE A 89 1.09 -1.48 -1.95
C PHE A 89 2.18 -2.56 -1.92
N ASN A 90 2.00 -3.61 -1.14
CA ASN A 90 2.95 -4.72 -1.08
C ASN A 90 3.06 -5.44 -2.44
N ASP A 91 1.95 -5.62 -3.13
CA ASP A 91 1.93 -6.21 -4.48
C ASP A 91 2.60 -5.28 -5.50
N ARG A 92 2.47 -3.96 -5.34
CA ARG A 92 3.21 -2.99 -6.15
C ARG A 92 4.73 -3.16 -5.98
N LEU A 93 5.22 -3.35 -4.76
CA LEU A 93 6.66 -3.61 -4.53
C LEU A 93 7.15 -4.85 -5.27
N LYS A 94 6.33 -5.90 -5.36
CA LYS A 94 6.64 -7.13 -6.11
C LYS A 94 6.75 -6.93 -7.62
N THR A 95 6.27 -5.81 -8.16
CA THR A 95 6.41 -5.48 -9.59
C THR A 95 7.79 -4.94 -9.94
N VAL A 96 8.54 -4.40 -8.98
CA VAL A 96 9.84 -3.76 -9.21
C VAL A 96 11.00 -4.44 -8.48
N PHE A 97 10.73 -5.10 -7.36
CA PHE A 97 11.69 -5.96 -6.66
C PHE A 97 11.45 -7.43 -7.02
N PRO A 98 12.46 -8.32 -6.80
CA PRO A 98 12.21 -9.75 -6.90
C PRO A 98 11.00 -10.17 -6.08
N ALA A 99 10.08 -10.94 -6.66
CA ALA A 99 8.82 -11.31 -5.99
C ALA A 99 9.08 -12.10 -4.69
N ASN A 100 10.12 -12.94 -4.67
CA ASN A 100 10.57 -13.65 -3.47
C ASN A 100 11.41 -12.78 -2.52
N GLY A 101 11.70 -11.55 -2.89
CA GLY A 101 12.44 -10.57 -2.10
C GLY A 101 11.55 -9.60 -1.32
N VAL A 102 10.23 -9.64 -1.50
CA VAL A 102 9.30 -8.78 -0.77
C VAL A 102 8.68 -9.57 0.37
N ALA A 103 8.96 -9.12 1.61
CA ALA A 103 8.42 -9.76 2.80
C ALA A 103 6.95 -9.39 3.02
N GLU A 104 6.24 -10.20 3.79
CA GLU A 104 4.92 -9.82 4.30
C GLU A 104 5.08 -8.64 5.27
N PRO A 105 4.38 -7.51 5.07
CA PRO A 105 4.61 -6.32 5.86
C PRO A 105 4.07 -6.42 7.27
N GLY A 106 4.60 -5.57 8.16
CA GLY A 106 4.07 -5.35 9.51
C GLY A 106 3.26 -4.06 9.58
N VAL A 107 2.25 -4.02 10.44
CA VAL A 107 1.43 -2.84 10.68
C VAL A 107 1.80 -2.20 12.00
N LEU A 108 2.34 -0.98 11.95
CA LEU A 108 2.62 -0.20 13.14
C LEU A 108 1.37 0.55 13.58
N ARG A 109 1.00 0.38 14.84
CA ARG A 109 -0.23 0.91 15.43
C ARG A 109 0.07 1.87 16.57
N ASN A 110 -0.86 2.77 16.85
CA ASN A 110 -0.79 3.61 18.06
C ASN A 110 -1.31 2.86 19.29
N SER A 111 -1.27 3.53 20.43
CA SER A 111 -1.76 2.99 21.71
C SER A 111 -3.26 2.61 21.70
N SER A 112 -4.04 3.22 20.81
CA SER A 112 -5.47 2.91 20.61
C SER A 112 -5.68 1.83 19.54
N ASN A 113 -4.64 1.10 19.17
CA ASN A 113 -4.66 0.03 18.16
C ASN A 113 -5.04 0.49 16.73
N ASN A 114 -4.96 1.78 16.43
CA ASN A 114 -5.20 2.28 15.08
C ASN A 114 -3.94 2.13 14.23
N PRO A 115 -4.05 1.60 12.99
CA PRO A 115 -2.92 1.48 12.09
C PRO A 115 -2.42 2.87 11.67
N LEU A 116 -1.12 3.09 11.77
CA LEU A 116 -0.45 4.33 11.36
C LEU A 116 0.36 4.12 10.10
N TYR A 117 1.27 3.16 10.15
CA TYR A 117 2.22 2.86 9.07
C TYR A 117 2.22 1.38 8.74
N LEU A 118 2.58 1.10 7.51
CA LEU A 118 2.97 -0.22 7.06
C LEU A 118 4.50 -0.26 6.99
N LEU A 119 5.12 -1.17 7.72
CA LEU A 119 6.56 -1.41 7.62
C LEU A 119 6.79 -2.48 6.55
N CYS A 120 7.40 -2.06 5.45
CA CYS A 120 7.67 -2.90 4.29
C CYS A 120 9.15 -3.22 4.18
N PHE A 121 9.47 -4.41 3.68
CA PHE A 121 10.82 -4.82 3.32
C PHE A 121 10.85 -5.40 1.91
N ALA A 122 11.84 -4.97 1.12
CA ALA A 122 12.11 -5.54 -0.20
C ALA A 122 13.62 -5.69 -0.42
N ALA A 123 14.06 -6.90 -0.76
CA ALA A 123 15.45 -7.19 -1.08
C ALA A 123 15.75 -6.85 -2.54
N GLY A 124 16.84 -6.11 -2.76
CA GLY A 124 17.25 -5.66 -4.09
C GLY A 124 17.90 -6.72 -4.96
N ASN A 125 18.52 -7.72 -4.35
CA ASN A 125 19.30 -8.74 -5.03
C ASN A 125 18.63 -10.12 -4.99
N ASP A 126 18.39 -10.73 -6.15
CA ASP A 126 17.75 -12.03 -6.29
C ASP A 126 18.43 -13.15 -5.49
N ARG A 127 19.78 -13.16 -5.48
CA ARG A 127 20.53 -14.21 -4.79
C ARG A 127 20.45 -14.11 -3.28
N GLY A 128 20.47 -12.88 -2.75
CA GLY A 128 20.38 -12.60 -1.33
C GLY A 128 18.95 -12.58 -0.80
N ALA A 129 17.95 -12.46 -1.67
CA ALA A 129 16.57 -12.27 -1.30
C ALA A 129 16.01 -13.31 -0.32
N PRO A 130 16.21 -14.63 -0.48
CA PRO A 130 15.66 -15.62 0.46
C PRO A 130 16.17 -15.46 1.88
N ILE A 131 17.46 -15.14 2.04
CA ILE A 131 18.08 -14.94 3.35
C ILE A 131 17.61 -13.61 3.95
N ALA A 132 17.63 -12.53 3.17
CA ALA A 132 17.20 -11.22 3.59
C ALA A 132 15.73 -11.21 4.03
N VAL A 133 14.84 -11.84 3.28
CA VAL A 133 13.41 -11.98 3.62
C VAL A 133 13.23 -12.81 4.90
N LYS A 134 14.01 -13.86 5.11
CA LYS A 134 13.95 -14.65 6.34
C LYS A 134 14.27 -13.80 7.57
N ILE A 135 15.32 -12.98 7.48
CA ILE A 135 15.69 -12.04 8.54
C ILE A 135 14.62 -10.97 8.74
N ALA A 136 14.14 -10.37 7.65
CA ALA A 136 13.09 -9.38 7.70
C ALA A 136 11.80 -9.94 8.32
N ASN A 137 11.39 -11.14 7.97
CA ASN A 137 10.22 -11.80 8.54
C ASN A 137 10.35 -11.96 10.06
N HIS A 138 11.52 -12.30 10.56
CA HIS A 138 11.76 -12.38 12.00
C HIS A 138 11.54 -11.03 12.70
N ILE A 139 12.02 -9.95 12.10
CA ILE A 139 11.83 -8.58 12.61
C ILE A 139 10.35 -8.16 12.52
N LEU A 140 9.72 -8.42 11.38
CA LEU A 140 8.34 -7.99 11.11
C LEU A 140 7.29 -8.76 11.94
N GLN A 141 7.61 -9.95 12.44
CA GLN A 141 6.69 -10.72 13.29
C GLN A 141 6.21 -9.93 14.50
N ALA A 142 7.03 -9.06 15.06
CA ALA A 142 6.66 -8.22 16.21
C ALA A 142 5.58 -7.18 15.86
N ALA A 143 5.37 -6.86 14.58
CA ALA A 143 4.41 -5.87 14.08
C ALA A 143 3.24 -6.49 13.28
N ARG A 144 3.13 -7.80 13.29
CA ARG A 144 2.04 -8.53 12.61
C ARG A 144 0.89 -8.87 13.52
#